data_895e933275d40289e4826aff715b6d84
#
_entry.id   895e933275d40289e4826aff715b6d84
#
_cell.length_a   1.000
_cell.length_b   1.000
_cell.length_c   1.000
_cell.angle_alpha   90.00
_cell.angle_beta   90.00
_cell.angle_gamma   90.00
#
_symmetry.space_group_name_H-M   'P 1'
#
loop_
_entity.id
_entity.type
_entity.pdbx_description
1 polymer ?
#
loop_
_entity_poly.entity_id
_entity_poly.type
_entity_poly.pdbx_seq_one_letter_code
_entity_poly.pdbx_strand_id
1 'polypeptide(L)'
;MQVKMPGTAAKSVSMLTLGVKDVQRSVAFYEAMGWKYSPDSDGACTYVLSSNIAIGLLPHDFLAREIGLPVEPIPRYNGLLLAINGESAEEVDAIFERAVAAGASVQQKPVWKDWDGKPGYSGFIMDPDGYVWELAYAPALRIGEDNRLLPTTKAEAAAGKDTKQNRPE
;
A
#
# COMPACT_ATOMS: atom_id res chain seq x y z
N MET A 1 27.33 24.18 1.52
CA MET A 1 27.93 23.35 2.59
C MET A 1 27.36 21.94 2.42
N GLN A 2 28.18 21.02 1.91
CA GLN A 2 27.74 19.60 1.80
C GLN A 2 27.78 18.99 3.20
N VAL A 3 26.61 18.57 3.70
CA VAL A 3 26.54 17.76 4.92
C VAL A 3 27.10 16.40 4.57
N LYS A 4 28.26 16.06 5.10
CA LYS A 4 28.86 14.73 4.98
C LYS A 4 27.98 13.78 5.79
N MET A 5 27.14 13.01 5.11
CA MET A 5 26.32 11.98 5.76
C MET A 5 27.24 10.89 6.32
N PRO A 6 27.21 10.62 7.61
CA PRO A 6 28.03 9.56 8.18
C PRO A 6 27.42 8.19 7.85
N GLY A 7 28.29 7.25 7.49
CA GLY A 7 27.96 5.84 7.53
C GLY A 7 27.14 5.30 6.37
N THR A 8 26.51 4.18 6.61
CA THR A 8 25.72 3.42 5.65
C THR A 8 24.35 4.07 5.48
N ALA A 9 23.91 4.31 4.25
CA ALA A 9 22.55 4.75 3.96
C ALA A 9 21.53 3.73 4.49
N ALA A 10 20.37 4.21 4.94
CA ALA A 10 19.27 3.33 5.30
C ALA A 10 18.90 2.44 4.12
N LYS A 11 18.64 1.16 4.41
CA LYS A 11 18.11 0.22 3.41
C LYS A 11 16.64 0.56 3.10
N SER A 12 16.04 -0.23 2.24
CA SER A 12 14.61 -0.12 1.94
C SER A 12 13.74 -0.46 3.16
N VAL A 13 12.49 0.00 3.14
CA VAL A 13 11.47 -0.49 4.07
C VAL A 13 11.23 -1.98 3.79
N SER A 14 11.35 -2.81 4.80
CA SER A 14 11.16 -4.27 4.71
C SER A 14 9.87 -4.74 5.38
N MET A 15 9.32 -3.91 6.27
CA MET A 15 8.15 -4.25 7.06
C MET A 15 7.31 -3.00 7.32
N LEU A 16 6.00 -3.17 7.30
CA LEU A 16 5.02 -2.25 7.84
C LEU A 16 4.30 -2.94 8.99
N THR A 17 4.28 -2.31 10.16
CA THR A 17 3.58 -2.86 11.32
C THR A 17 2.30 -2.07 11.56
N LEU A 18 1.18 -2.77 11.62
CA LEU A 18 -0.15 -2.22 11.82
C LEU A 18 -0.64 -2.59 13.22
N GLY A 19 -1.10 -1.60 13.97
CA GLY A 19 -1.80 -1.82 15.22
C GLY A 19 -3.25 -2.22 14.93
N VAL A 20 -3.64 -3.44 15.31
CA VAL A 20 -4.96 -4.00 14.99
C VAL A 20 -5.76 -4.30 16.24
N LYS A 21 -7.09 -4.27 16.15
CA LYS A 21 -7.97 -4.57 17.29
C LYS A 21 -8.04 -6.06 17.60
N ASP A 22 -8.00 -6.88 16.56
CA ASP A 22 -8.06 -8.34 16.62
C ASP A 22 -7.11 -8.92 15.57
N VAL A 23 -5.99 -9.46 16.03
CA VAL A 23 -4.93 -10.01 15.18
C VAL A 23 -5.46 -11.14 14.30
N GLN A 24 -6.29 -12.05 14.86
CA GLN A 24 -6.79 -13.20 14.10
C GLN A 24 -7.75 -12.79 13.00
N ARG A 25 -8.60 -11.79 13.25
CA ARG A 25 -9.48 -11.21 12.24
C ARG A 25 -8.67 -10.57 11.11
N SER A 26 -7.62 -9.83 11.46
CA SER A 26 -6.77 -9.16 10.48
C SER A 26 -5.96 -10.16 9.67
N VAL A 27 -5.44 -11.24 10.28
CA VAL A 27 -4.80 -12.36 9.57
C VAL A 27 -5.77 -12.96 8.56
N ALA A 28 -6.99 -13.32 8.98
CA ALA A 28 -7.99 -13.90 8.10
C ALA A 28 -8.34 -13.00 6.92
N PHE A 29 -8.41 -11.67 7.14
CA PHE A 29 -8.63 -10.70 6.08
C PHE A 29 -7.50 -10.71 5.06
N TYR A 30 -6.24 -10.62 5.49
CA TYR A 30 -5.09 -10.57 4.58
C TYR A 30 -4.84 -11.91 3.89
N GLU A 31 -5.13 -13.04 4.54
CA GLU A 31 -5.10 -14.36 3.87
C GLU A 31 -6.18 -14.46 2.78
N ALA A 32 -7.38 -13.93 3.02
CA ALA A 32 -8.43 -13.85 2.02
C ALA A 32 -8.04 -12.93 0.85
N MET A 33 -7.19 -11.92 1.08
CA MET A 33 -6.58 -11.10 0.03
C MET A 33 -5.53 -11.85 -0.78
N GLY A 34 -5.13 -13.05 -0.37
CA GLY A 34 -4.15 -13.89 -1.06
C GLY A 34 -2.73 -13.80 -0.48
N TRP A 35 -2.54 -13.11 0.62
CA TRP A 35 -1.26 -13.09 1.32
C TRP A 35 -1.10 -14.32 2.21
N LYS A 36 0.12 -14.60 2.63
CA LYS A 36 0.40 -15.82 3.39
C LYS A 36 0.80 -15.48 4.81
N TYR A 37 0.19 -16.17 5.76
CA TYR A 37 0.68 -16.19 7.13
C TYR A 37 2.14 -16.70 7.15
N SER A 38 3.01 -16.00 7.88
CA SER A 38 4.40 -16.43 8.00
C SER A 38 4.59 -17.39 9.18
N PRO A 39 5.29 -18.50 8.99
CA PRO A 39 5.67 -19.38 10.08
C PRO A 39 6.66 -18.72 11.08
N ASP A 40 7.30 -17.61 10.68
CA ASP A 40 8.16 -16.82 11.57
C ASP A 40 7.38 -15.93 12.53
N SER A 41 6.04 -15.96 12.47
CA SER A 41 5.19 -15.30 13.46
C SER A 41 5.41 -15.93 14.84
N ASP A 42 5.57 -15.07 15.84
CA ASP A 42 5.75 -15.48 17.23
C ASP A 42 4.70 -14.86 18.14
N GLY A 43 4.82 -15.05 19.45
CA GLY A 43 3.89 -14.47 20.42
C GLY A 43 3.95 -12.95 20.53
N ALA A 44 4.97 -12.31 19.94
CA ALA A 44 5.16 -10.86 19.95
C ALA A 44 4.59 -10.20 18.70
N CYS A 45 4.77 -10.82 17.53
CA CYS A 45 4.30 -10.25 16.27
C CYS A 45 3.83 -11.31 15.29
N THR A 46 2.67 -11.08 14.69
CA THR A 46 2.14 -11.92 13.61
C THR A 46 2.46 -11.28 12.27
N TYR A 47 3.01 -12.05 11.35
CA TYR A 47 3.37 -11.59 10.02
C TYR A 47 2.50 -12.20 8.95
N VAL A 48 2.03 -11.37 8.02
CA VAL A 48 1.47 -11.80 6.73
C VAL A 48 2.37 -11.27 5.62
N LEU A 49 2.69 -12.13 4.67
CA LEU A 49 3.67 -11.83 3.64
C LEU A 49 2.96 -11.46 2.34
N SER A 50 3.17 -10.24 1.89
CA SER A 50 3.05 -9.86 0.48
C SER A 50 4.34 -10.26 -0.25
N SER A 51 4.47 -9.95 -1.54
CA SER A 51 5.65 -10.39 -2.30
C SER A 51 6.97 -9.84 -1.76
N ASN A 52 7.04 -8.58 -1.31
CA ASN A 52 8.31 -7.91 -0.97
C ASN A 52 8.31 -7.19 0.36
N ILE A 53 7.16 -7.03 1.00
CA ILE A 53 7.02 -6.36 2.29
C ILE A 53 6.26 -7.28 3.23
N ALA A 54 6.80 -7.49 4.43
CA ALA A 54 6.06 -8.13 5.49
C ALA A 54 5.11 -7.11 6.13
N ILE A 55 3.87 -7.51 6.38
CA ILE A 55 2.93 -6.75 7.20
C ILE A 55 2.93 -7.40 8.59
N GLY A 56 3.46 -6.69 9.58
CA GLY A 56 3.36 -7.08 10.98
C GLY A 56 2.00 -6.67 11.55
N LEU A 57 1.36 -7.56 12.25
CA LEU A 57 0.07 -7.32 12.93
C LEU A 57 0.28 -7.44 14.44
N LEU A 58 0.09 -6.36 15.14
CA LEU A 58 0.23 -6.27 16.60
C LEU A 58 -1.06 -5.73 17.22
N PRO A 59 -1.42 -6.17 18.42
CA PRO A 59 -2.49 -5.50 19.16
C PRO A 59 -2.21 -4.00 19.24
N HIS A 60 -3.19 -3.18 18.88
CA HIS A 60 -3.04 -1.72 18.77
C HIS A 60 -2.49 -1.06 20.03
N ASP A 61 -3.00 -1.45 21.16
CA ASP A 61 -2.59 -0.93 22.47
C ASP A 61 -1.17 -1.38 22.85
N PHE A 62 -0.78 -2.60 22.47
CA PHE A 62 0.58 -3.09 22.65
C PHE A 62 1.56 -2.28 21.80
N LEU A 63 1.27 -2.09 20.51
CA LEU A 63 2.12 -1.30 19.61
C LEU A 63 2.30 0.14 20.09
N ALA A 64 1.22 0.79 20.53
CA ALA A 64 1.30 2.15 21.06
C ALA A 64 2.26 2.23 22.26
N ARG A 65 2.16 1.29 23.22
CA ARG A 65 3.05 1.22 24.37
C ARG A 65 4.50 0.95 24.00
N GLU A 66 4.75 0.04 23.04
CA GLU A 66 6.11 -0.27 22.58
C GLU A 66 6.84 0.94 22.00
N ILE A 67 6.12 1.80 21.27
CA ILE A 67 6.71 3.01 20.68
C ILE A 67 6.67 4.23 21.63
N GLY A 68 6.20 4.05 22.86
CA GLY A 68 6.16 5.10 23.87
C GLY A 68 5.08 6.16 23.66
N LEU A 69 3.99 5.82 22.98
CA LEU A 69 2.87 6.73 22.72
C LEU A 69 1.63 6.36 23.54
N PRO A 70 0.75 7.32 23.84
CA PRO A 70 -0.52 7.02 24.49
C PRO A 70 -1.39 6.14 23.60
N VAL A 71 -2.17 5.27 24.22
CA VAL A 71 -3.14 4.43 23.51
C VAL A 71 -4.34 5.28 23.15
N GLU A 72 -4.46 5.64 21.89
CA GLU A 72 -5.59 6.40 21.33
C GLU A 72 -6.26 5.61 20.20
N PRO A 73 -7.54 5.84 19.92
CA PRO A 73 -8.19 5.24 18.77
C PRO A 73 -7.49 5.62 17.47
N ILE A 74 -7.39 4.66 16.54
CA ILE A 74 -6.87 4.96 15.19
C ILE A 74 -7.80 5.99 14.54
N PRO A 75 -7.30 7.19 14.18
CA PRO A 75 -8.12 8.20 13.56
C PRO A 75 -8.57 7.74 12.17
N ARG A 76 -9.77 8.15 11.76
CA ARG A 76 -10.32 7.77 10.45
C ARG A 76 -9.42 8.19 9.27
N TYR A 77 -8.71 9.29 9.41
CA TYR A 77 -7.65 9.71 8.50
C TYR A 77 -6.37 9.91 9.32
N ASN A 78 -5.38 9.06 9.06
CA ASN A 78 -4.10 9.04 9.76
C ASN A 78 -2.91 9.47 8.87
N GLY A 79 -3.19 9.94 7.65
CA GLY A 79 -2.15 10.35 6.70
C GLY A 79 -1.44 9.19 5.99
N LEU A 80 -1.85 7.94 6.22
CA LEU A 80 -1.30 6.77 5.57
C LEU A 80 -2.26 6.25 4.49
N LEU A 81 -1.73 6.01 3.30
CA LEU A 81 -2.37 5.28 2.23
C LEU A 81 -1.44 4.16 1.78
N LEU A 82 -1.94 2.95 1.80
CA LEU A 82 -1.25 1.77 1.29
C LEU A 82 -1.82 1.45 -0.09
N ALA A 83 -0.99 1.00 -1.03
CA ALA A 83 -1.45 0.73 -2.38
C ALA A 83 -1.06 -0.69 -2.84
N ILE A 84 -1.99 -1.33 -3.54
CA ILE A 84 -1.79 -2.57 -4.28
C ILE A 84 -1.99 -2.24 -5.74
N ASN A 85 -0.98 -2.48 -6.58
CA ASN A 85 -1.08 -2.26 -8.00
C ASN A 85 -1.37 -3.57 -8.72
N GLY A 86 -2.44 -3.57 -9.51
CA GLY A 86 -2.79 -4.64 -10.43
C GLY A 86 -2.24 -4.37 -11.83
N GLU A 87 -2.20 -5.40 -12.65
CA GLU A 87 -1.71 -5.34 -14.03
C GLU A 87 -2.79 -4.90 -15.02
N SER A 88 -4.06 -4.89 -14.60
CA SER A 88 -5.19 -4.44 -15.40
C SER A 88 -6.34 -3.90 -14.53
N ALA A 89 -7.34 -3.26 -15.15
CA ALA A 89 -8.55 -2.81 -14.47
C ALA A 89 -9.37 -4.00 -13.95
N GLU A 90 -9.42 -5.10 -14.70
CA GLU A 90 -10.12 -6.32 -14.33
C GLU A 90 -9.49 -6.97 -13.10
N GLU A 91 -8.16 -6.94 -12.98
CA GLU A 91 -7.47 -7.42 -11.79
C GLU A 91 -7.77 -6.54 -10.57
N VAL A 92 -7.81 -5.22 -10.75
CA VAL A 92 -8.22 -4.29 -9.67
C VAL A 92 -9.64 -4.62 -9.19
N ASP A 93 -10.58 -4.85 -10.11
CA ASP A 93 -11.94 -5.24 -9.75
C ASP A 93 -11.97 -6.57 -8.99
N ALA A 94 -11.22 -7.56 -9.44
CA ALA A 94 -11.15 -8.87 -8.77
C ALA A 94 -10.56 -8.76 -7.34
N ILE A 95 -9.50 -7.96 -7.15
CA ILE A 95 -8.93 -7.69 -5.83
C ILE A 95 -9.94 -6.94 -4.96
N PHE A 96 -10.62 -5.93 -5.52
CA PHE A 96 -11.63 -5.15 -4.81
C PHE A 96 -12.79 -6.02 -4.31
N GLU A 97 -13.35 -6.86 -5.17
CA GLU A 97 -14.44 -7.78 -4.81
C GLU A 97 -14.00 -8.77 -3.73
N ARG A 98 -12.77 -9.31 -3.84
CA ARG A 98 -12.18 -10.19 -2.83
C ARG A 98 -12.05 -9.49 -1.48
N ALA A 99 -11.55 -8.26 -1.47
CA ALA A 99 -11.42 -7.47 -0.24
C ALA A 99 -12.76 -7.21 0.43
N VAL A 100 -13.78 -6.82 -0.34
CA VAL A 100 -15.14 -6.60 0.16
C VAL A 100 -15.72 -7.89 0.74
N ALA A 101 -15.55 -9.02 0.05
CA ALA A 101 -16.00 -10.31 0.54
C ALA A 101 -15.27 -10.74 1.83
N ALA A 102 -14.02 -10.32 2.00
CA ALA A 102 -13.23 -10.56 3.22
C ALA A 102 -13.56 -9.60 4.38
N GLY A 103 -14.42 -8.61 4.18
CA GLY A 103 -14.89 -7.69 5.23
C GLY A 103 -14.33 -6.28 5.15
N ALA A 104 -13.71 -5.88 4.05
CA ALA A 104 -13.35 -4.48 3.84
C ALA A 104 -14.58 -3.59 3.68
N SER A 105 -14.48 -2.36 4.18
CA SER A 105 -15.47 -1.31 3.89
C SER A 105 -15.08 -0.51 2.65
N VAL A 106 -16.06 -0.27 1.78
CA VAL A 106 -15.87 0.48 0.55
C VAL A 106 -15.81 1.97 0.86
N GLN A 107 -14.71 2.61 0.47
CA GLN A 107 -14.59 4.08 0.50
C GLN A 107 -14.93 4.67 -0.86
N GLN A 108 -14.42 4.06 -1.93
CA GLN A 108 -14.71 4.43 -3.31
C GLN A 108 -14.57 3.19 -4.19
N LYS A 109 -15.58 2.91 -4.99
CA LYS A 109 -15.49 1.86 -6.02
C LYS A 109 -14.43 2.22 -7.07
N PRO A 110 -13.78 1.23 -7.69
CA PRO A 110 -12.85 1.48 -8.76
C PRO A 110 -13.49 2.27 -9.91
N VAL A 111 -12.79 3.29 -10.37
CA VAL A 111 -13.20 4.14 -11.50
C VAL A 111 -11.97 4.59 -12.28
N TRP A 112 -12.18 4.88 -13.56
CA TRP A 112 -11.15 5.52 -14.37
C TRP A 112 -10.91 6.96 -13.90
N LYS A 113 -9.65 7.35 -13.84
CA LYS A 113 -9.17 8.67 -13.42
C LYS A 113 -8.16 9.19 -14.41
N ASP A 114 -8.01 10.50 -14.46
CA ASP A 114 -6.90 11.17 -15.13
C ASP A 114 -5.91 11.68 -14.07
N TRP A 115 -4.71 11.13 -14.06
CA TRP A 115 -3.61 11.56 -13.21
C TRP A 115 -2.64 12.43 -14.00
N ASP A 116 -2.99 13.71 -14.19
CA ASP A 116 -2.19 14.68 -14.96
C ASP A 116 -1.93 14.22 -16.41
N GLY A 117 -3.00 13.85 -17.12
CA GLY A 117 -2.97 13.37 -18.49
C GLY A 117 -2.57 11.91 -18.67
N LYS A 118 -2.47 11.15 -17.57
CA LYS A 118 -2.19 9.71 -17.61
C LYS A 118 -3.40 8.95 -17.09
N PRO A 119 -3.92 8.00 -17.86
CA PRO A 119 -5.06 7.21 -17.41
C PRO A 119 -4.65 6.32 -16.24
N GLY A 120 -5.53 6.18 -15.27
CA GLY A 120 -5.42 5.25 -14.17
C GLY A 120 -6.79 4.73 -13.78
N TYR A 121 -6.85 3.55 -13.20
CA TYR A 121 -8.07 2.96 -12.68
C TYR A 121 -7.86 2.60 -11.23
N SER A 122 -8.61 3.20 -10.30
CA SER A 122 -8.44 2.87 -8.90
C SER A 122 -9.69 3.04 -8.05
N GLY A 123 -9.72 2.27 -6.96
CA GLY A 123 -10.70 2.36 -5.89
C GLY A 123 -10.03 2.32 -4.53
N PHE A 124 -10.81 2.63 -3.49
CA PHE A 124 -10.33 2.65 -2.11
C PHE A 124 -11.21 1.80 -1.22
N ILE A 125 -10.57 1.03 -0.37
CA ILE A 125 -11.19 0.26 0.70
C ILE A 125 -10.56 0.61 2.04
N MET A 126 -11.25 0.30 3.12
CA MET A 126 -10.65 0.20 4.45
C MET A 126 -10.65 -1.26 4.89
N ASP A 127 -9.53 -1.70 5.44
CA ASP A 127 -9.45 -2.98 6.10
C ASP A 127 -10.29 -3.01 7.41
N PRO A 128 -10.42 -4.15 8.08
CA PRO A 128 -11.23 -4.25 9.30
C PRO A 128 -10.79 -3.34 10.45
N ASP A 129 -9.56 -2.82 10.42
CA ASP A 129 -9.02 -1.95 11.44
C ASP A 129 -9.04 -0.46 11.08
N GLY A 130 -9.39 -0.15 9.82
CA GLY A 130 -9.56 1.21 9.33
C GLY A 130 -8.36 1.77 8.55
N TYR A 131 -7.38 0.93 8.22
CA TYR A 131 -6.31 1.32 7.31
C TYR A 131 -6.83 1.40 5.88
N VAL A 132 -6.48 2.50 5.20
CA VAL A 132 -6.94 2.74 3.83
C VAL A 132 -5.99 2.11 2.84
N TRP A 133 -6.56 1.37 1.90
CA TRP A 133 -5.87 0.75 0.79
C TRP A 133 -6.41 1.28 -0.53
N GLU A 134 -5.51 1.70 -1.39
CA GLU A 134 -5.78 1.95 -2.80
C GLU A 134 -5.53 0.66 -3.58
N LEU A 135 -6.49 0.26 -4.39
CA LEU A 135 -6.35 -0.80 -5.38
C LEU A 135 -6.29 -0.12 -6.74
N ALA A 136 -5.17 -0.21 -7.44
CA ALA A 136 -4.91 0.64 -8.59
C ALA A 136 -4.30 -0.11 -9.77
N TYR A 137 -4.73 0.22 -10.97
CA TYR A 137 -4.03 -0.02 -12.21
C TYR A 137 -3.51 1.32 -12.74
N ALA A 138 -2.21 1.46 -12.78
CA ALA A 138 -1.51 2.68 -13.17
C ALA A 138 -0.50 2.38 -14.28
N PRO A 139 -0.92 2.25 -15.56
CA PRO A 139 -0.04 1.82 -16.64
C PRO A 139 1.16 2.74 -16.88
N ALA A 140 1.09 3.97 -16.38
CA ALA A 140 2.23 4.90 -16.42
C ALA A 140 3.27 4.67 -15.31
N LEU A 141 2.95 3.88 -14.29
CA LEU A 141 3.90 3.44 -13.26
C LEU A 141 4.58 2.17 -13.75
N ARG A 142 5.90 2.20 -13.76
CA ARG A 142 6.70 1.03 -14.11
C ARG A 142 7.05 0.30 -12.82
N ILE A 143 6.38 -0.81 -12.58
CA ILE A 143 6.63 -1.67 -11.43
C ILE A 143 7.31 -2.92 -11.94
N GLY A 144 8.47 -3.24 -11.39
CA GLY A 144 9.23 -4.44 -11.74
C GLY A 144 8.60 -5.71 -11.14
N GLU A 145 9.05 -6.86 -11.60
CA GLU A 145 8.60 -8.18 -11.10
C GLU A 145 8.82 -8.35 -9.59
N ASP A 146 9.75 -7.58 -9.02
CA ASP A 146 10.02 -7.52 -7.59
C ASP A 146 9.20 -6.44 -6.85
N ASN A 147 8.13 -5.94 -7.46
CA ASN A 147 7.26 -4.85 -6.96
C ASN A 147 7.99 -3.54 -6.64
N ARG A 148 9.17 -3.32 -7.20
CA ARG A 148 9.86 -2.04 -7.08
C ARG A 148 9.41 -1.08 -8.15
N LEU A 149 9.22 0.16 -7.74
CA LEU A 149 9.04 1.26 -8.69
C LEU A 149 10.33 1.47 -9.48
N LEU A 150 10.26 1.31 -10.79
CA LEU A 150 11.38 1.53 -11.68
C LEU A 150 11.49 3.03 -12.04
N PRO A 151 12.69 3.60 -12.01
CA PRO A 151 12.87 5.01 -12.36
C PRO A 151 12.53 5.24 -13.84
N THR A 152 11.87 6.35 -14.12
CA THR A 152 11.67 6.83 -15.49
C THR A 152 13.02 7.19 -16.09
N THR A 153 13.32 6.68 -17.27
CA THR A 153 14.55 7.03 -17.98
C THR A 153 14.54 8.50 -18.41
N LYS A 154 15.72 9.09 -18.61
CA LYS A 154 15.82 10.48 -19.09
C LYS A 154 15.11 10.69 -20.43
N ALA A 155 15.10 9.68 -21.30
CA ALA A 155 14.41 9.72 -22.59
C ALA A 155 12.87 9.76 -22.42
N GLU A 156 12.33 8.94 -21.54
CA GLU A 156 10.88 8.92 -21.23
C GLU A 156 10.43 10.22 -20.55
N ALA A 157 11.25 10.77 -19.65
CA ALA A 157 10.98 12.03 -18.99
C ALA A 157 11.00 13.22 -19.98
N ALA A 158 11.82 13.17 -21.02
CA ALA A 158 11.86 14.19 -22.08
C ALA A 158 10.62 14.08 -23.00
N ALA A 159 10.24 12.86 -23.41
CA ALA A 159 9.07 12.64 -24.24
C ALA A 159 7.75 13.07 -23.57
N GLY A 160 7.63 12.90 -22.23
CA GLY A 160 6.47 13.34 -21.48
C GLY A 160 6.34 14.86 -21.33
N LYS A 161 7.43 15.63 -21.55
CA LYS A 161 7.39 17.10 -21.52
C LYS A 161 6.91 17.70 -22.84
N ASP A 162 7.22 17.08 -23.97
CA ASP A 162 6.81 17.57 -25.30
C ASP A 162 5.29 17.43 -25.52
N THR A 163 4.64 16.46 -24.89
CA THR A 163 3.17 16.30 -24.96
C THR A 163 2.40 17.36 -24.16
N LYS A 164 3.03 18.01 -23.17
CA LYS A 164 2.38 19.08 -22.38
C LYS A 164 2.38 20.44 -23.08
N GLN A 165 3.30 20.68 -24.03
CA GLN A 165 3.39 21.96 -24.75
C GLN A 165 2.40 22.10 -25.91
N ASN A 166 1.72 21.04 -26.34
CA ASN A 166 0.80 21.02 -27.47
C ASN A 166 -0.69 20.87 -27.07
N ARG A 167 -1.11 21.29 -25.87
CA ARG A 167 -2.55 21.43 -25.58
C ARG A 167 -3.03 22.79 -26.09
N PRO A 168 -4.01 22.85 -27.01
CA PRO A 168 -4.74 24.07 -27.28
C PRO A 168 -5.56 24.46 -26.05
N GLU A 169 -5.62 25.78 -25.77
CA GLU A 169 -6.42 26.39 -24.71
C GLU A 169 -7.93 26.09 -24.87
#